data_2a6703e3a103c63eb3774c62e35cb8f8
#
_entry.id   2a6703e3a103c63eb3774c62e35cb8f8
#
_cell.length_a   1.000
_cell.length_b   1.000
_cell.length_c   1.000
_cell.angle_alpha   90.00
_cell.angle_beta   90.00
_cell.angle_gamma   90.00
#
_symmetry.space_group_name_H-M   'P 1'
#
loop_
_entity.id
_entity.type
_entity.pdbx_description
1 polymer ?
#
loop_
_entity_poly.entity_id
_entity_poly.type
_entity_poly.pdbx_seq_one_letter_code
_entity_poly.pdbx_strand_id
1 'polypeptide(L)'
;GILNGIDPDYYNPKTDAEVFENYTWRSVARKAHNKTALQRSLALPEREDVPMIALISRLTAHKGLDLVSCVIDEILDDDIQFVLLGSGDAEYEAFFRDLERRRGDKVRSIIKYDKSLSKKIYASADLLLMPSRSEPCGLSQMIASAYGCIPVVRETGGLFDSIKPYNRYTGEGNGFTFSAYNAHDMMYTVRMAIDYCRDTEFKNKFASTIMRIDFSWKSSGEKYARMYEQI
;
A
#
# COMPACT_ATOMS: atom_id res chain seq x y z
N GLY A 1 12.03 8.62 18.44
CA GLY A 1 10.56 8.78 18.37
C GLY A 1 9.85 7.48 18.65
N ILE A 2 8.56 7.56 18.99
CA ILE A 2 7.70 6.39 19.16
C ILE A 2 6.59 6.50 18.11
N LEU A 3 6.49 5.49 17.23
CA LEU A 3 5.43 5.43 16.23
C LEU A 3 4.07 5.17 16.87
N ASN A 4 3.01 5.70 16.28
CA ASN A 4 1.65 5.27 16.61
C ASN A 4 1.48 3.79 16.26
N GLY A 5 0.52 3.12 16.92
CA GLY A 5 0.10 1.78 16.53
C GLY A 5 -1.19 1.79 15.71
N ILE A 6 -1.55 0.62 15.21
CA ILE A 6 -2.88 0.32 14.66
C ILE A 6 -3.64 -0.60 15.63
N ASP A 7 -4.96 -0.63 15.51
CA ASP A 7 -5.80 -1.59 16.21
C ASP A 7 -5.80 -2.93 15.45
N PRO A 8 -5.18 -3.99 16.01
CA PRO A 8 -5.05 -5.29 15.35
C PRO A 8 -6.36 -6.09 15.33
N ASP A 9 -7.37 -5.73 16.12
CA ASP A 9 -8.68 -6.36 16.06
C ASP A 9 -9.52 -5.72 14.96
N TYR A 10 -9.39 -4.40 14.80
CA TYR A 10 -10.10 -3.66 13.76
C TYR A 10 -9.50 -3.85 12.36
N TYR A 11 -8.17 -3.91 12.24
CA TYR A 11 -7.45 -4.14 10.97
C TYR A 11 -6.90 -5.57 10.90
N ASN A 12 -7.79 -6.54 10.77
CA ASN A 12 -7.47 -7.96 10.80
C ASN A 12 -8.16 -8.73 9.66
N PRO A 13 -7.45 -9.12 8.61
CA PRO A 13 -8.07 -9.80 7.47
C PRO A 13 -8.71 -11.15 7.82
N LYS A 14 -8.39 -11.72 9.00
CA LYS A 14 -9.02 -12.97 9.48
C LYS A 14 -10.48 -12.77 9.89
N THR A 15 -10.82 -11.60 10.45
CA THR A 15 -12.12 -11.32 11.08
C THR A 15 -12.84 -10.14 10.46
N ASP A 16 -12.21 -9.42 9.53
CA ASP A 16 -12.77 -8.24 8.90
C ASP A 16 -13.97 -8.62 8.03
N ALA A 17 -15.15 -8.13 8.37
CA ALA A 17 -16.38 -8.39 7.64
C ALA A 17 -16.48 -7.61 6.30
N GLU A 18 -15.61 -6.62 6.10
CA GLU A 18 -15.61 -5.79 4.88
C GLU A 18 -14.86 -6.44 3.71
N VAL A 19 -13.93 -7.39 3.97
CA VAL A 19 -13.19 -8.06 2.91
C VAL A 19 -14.08 -9.10 2.20
N PHE A 20 -13.78 -9.41 0.95
CA PHE A 20 -14.58 -10.37 0.19
C PHE A 20 -14.37 -11.81 0.69
N GLU A 21 -13.13 -12.15 1.07
CA GLU A 21 -12.77 -13.43 1.66
C GLU A 21 -11.77 -13.22 2.80
N ASN A 22 -12.03 -13.81 3.96
CA ASN A 22 -11.14 -13.74 5.10
C ASN A 22 -9.92 -14.65 4.92
N TYR A 23 -8.76 -14.18 5.36
CA TYR A 23 -7.50 -14.91 5.27
C TYR A 23 -6.57 -14.58 6.44
N THR A 24 -5.50 -15.34 6.54
CA THR A 24 -4.42 -15.13 7.51
C THR A 24 -3.08 -15.16 6.79
N TRP A 25 -1.99 -14.87 7.49
CA TRP A 25 -0.65 -15.03 6.95
C TRP A 25 -0.35 -16.46 6.47
N ARG A 26 -1.02 -17.50 7.03
CA ARG A 26 -0.90 -18.91 6.57
C ARG A 26 -1.69 -19.21 5.30
N SER A 27 -2.67 -18.41 5.01
CA SER A 27 -3.55 -18.58 3.83
C SER A 27 -3.54 -17.32 2.93
N VAL A 28 -2.41 -16.61 2.88
CA VAL A 28 -2.26 -15.34 2.17
C VAL A 28 -2.56 -15.46 0.67
N ALA A 29 -2.40 -16.63 0.07
CA ALA A 29 -2.77 -16.89 -1.32
C ALA A 29 -4.26 -16.59 -1.61
N ARG A 30 -5.15 -16.62 -0.59
CA ARG A 30 -6.56 -16.21 -0.73
C ARG A 30 -6.75 -14.72 -1.08
N LYS A 31 -5.69 -13.89 -0.96
CA LYS A 31 -5.72 -12.51 -1.48
C LYS A 31 -6.09 -12.46 -2.97
N ALA A 32 -5.76 -13.49 -3.73
CA ALA A 32 -6.12 -13.59 -5.14
C ALA A 32 -7.64 -13.51 -5.36
N HIS A 33 -8.43 -14.15 -4.49
CA HIS A 33 -9.90 -14.08 -4.55
C HIS A 33 -10.42 -12.67 -4.19
N ASN A 34 -9.81 -12.01 -3.20
CA ASN A 34 -10.12 -10.61 -2.88
C ASN A 34 -9.81 -9.71 -4.07
N LYS A 35 -8.68 -9.92 -4.75
CA LYS A 35 -8.25 -9.14 -5.91
C LYS A 35 -9.24 -9.27 -7.07
N THR A 36 -9.61 -10.49 -7.46
CA THR A 36 -10.58 -10.70 -8.54
C THR A 36 -11.96 -10.17 -8.17
N ALA A 37 -12.40 -10.31 -6.92
CA ALA A 37 -13.66 -9.73 -6.45
C ALA A 37 -13.64 -8.19 -6.48
N LEU A 38 -12.51 -7.56 -6.10
CA LEU A 38 -12.36 -6.11 -6.20
C LEU A 38 -12.36 -5.66 -7.66
N GLN A 39 -11.62 -6.33 -8.54
CA GLN A 39 -11.60 -6.04 -9.98
C GLN A 39 -13.02 -6.06 -10.56
N ARG A 40 -13.79 -7.10 -10.26
CA ARG A 40 -15.20 -7.19 -10.68
C ARG A 40 -16.05 -6.06 -10.13
N SER A 41 -15.92 -5.73 -8.86
CA SER A 41 -16.69 -4.66 -8.21
C SER A 41 -16.38 -3.27 -8.75
N LEU A 42 -15.18 -3.09 -9.28
CA LEU A 42 -14.70 -1.84 -9.88
C LEU A 42 -14.78 -1.85 -11.43
N ALA A 43 -15.35 -2.89 -12.04
CA ALA A 43 -15.38 -3.07 -13.48
C ALA A 43 -13.99 -3.00 -14.15
N LEU A 44 -12.95 -3.48 -13.47
CA LEU A 44 -11.65 -3.75 -14.06
C LEU A 44 -11.63 -5.16 -14.68
N PRO A 45 -10.79 -5.41 -15.70
CA PRO A 45 -10.53 -6.77 -16.16
C PRO A 45 -10.07 -7.68 -15.02
N GLU A 46 -10.68 -8.86 -14.90
CA GLU A 46 -10.30 -9.85 -13.89
C GLU A 46 -8.99 -10.53 -14.29
N ARG A 47 -7.89 -10.11 -13.71
CA ARG A 47 -6.53 -10.55 -13.97
C ARG A 47 -5.81 -10.81 -12.64
N GLU A 48 -5.76 -12.07 -12.19
CA GLU A 48 -5.06 -12.46 -10.96
C GLU A 48 -3.55 -12.30 -11.09
N ASP A 49 -3.03 -12.56 -12.28
CA ASP A 49 -1.61 -12.54 -12.65
C ASP A 49 -0.99 -11.14 -12.70
N VAL A 50 -1.81 -10.11 -12.92
CA VAL A 50 -1.35 -8.73 -13.09
C VAL A 50 -1.16 -8.06 -11.73
N PRO A 51 0.01 -7.46 -11.42
CA PRO A 51 0.20 -6.70 -10.18
C PRO A 51 -0.79 -5.53 -10.06
N MET A 52 -1.41 -5.41 -8.89
CA MET A 52 -2.31 -4.29 -8.57
C MET A 52 -1.64 -3.35 -7.59
N ILE A 53 -1.50 -2.08 -7.99
CA ILE A 53 -0.96 -1.01 -7.17
C ILE A 53 -2.12 -0.18 -6.61
N ALA A 54 -2.15 0.02 -5.30
CA ALA A 54 -3.09 0.92 -4.64
C ALA A 54 -2.42 2.22 -4.21
N LEU A 55 -3.17 3.32 -4.26
CA LEU A 55 -2.84 4.58 -3.61
C LEU A 55 -4.06 5.02 -2.78
N ILE A 56 -3.92 5.04 -1.45
CA ILE A 56 -5.00 5.39 -0.52
C ILE A 56 -4.52 6.55 0.34
N SER A 57 -4.99 7.77 0.04
CA SER A 57 -4.58 8.95 0.79
C SER A 57 -5.53 10.15 0.58
N ARG A 58 -5.32 11.20 1.38
CA ARG A 58 -5.81 12.53 0.99
C ARG A 58 -5.06 12.98 -0.27
N LEU A 59 -5.77 13.56 -1.21
CA LEU A 59 -5.18 14.04 -2.47
C LEU A 59 -4.65 15.47 -2.29
N THR A 60 -3.48 15.58 -1.65
CA THR A 60 -2.85 16.86 -1.32
C THR A 60 -1.36 16.82 -1.64
N ALA A 61 -0.75 17.98 -1.90
CA ALA A 61 0.63 18.11 -2.38
C ALA A 61 1.67 17.38 -1.52
N HIS A 62 1.50 17.36 -0.18
CA HIS A 62 2.47 16.69 0.69
C HIS A 62 2.44 15.15 0.61
N LYS A 63 1.46 14.57 -0.10
CA LYS A 63 1.39 13.13 -0.35
C LYS A 63 2.19 12.67 -1.57
N GLY A 64 2.92 13.59 -2.23
CA GLY A 64 3.81 13.26 -3.34
C GLY A 64 3.09 12.89 -4.63
N LEU A 65 1.88 13.40 -4.82
CA LEU A 65 1.07 13.12 -6.00
C LEU A 65 1.64 13.76 -7.27
N ASP A 66 2.44 14.81 -7.13
CA ASP A 66 3.24 15.41 -8.19
C ASP A 66 4.26 14.43 -8.78
N LEU A 67 4.89 13.58 -7.94
CA LEU A 67 5.76 12.52 -8.42
C LEU A 67 4.96 11.46 -9.21
N VAL A 68 3.79 11.10 -8.70
CA VAL A 68 2.91 10.13 -9.37
C VAL A 68 2.44 10.68 -10.70
N SER A 69 1.92 11.90 -10.74
CA SER A 69 1.42 12.51 -11.98
C SER A 69 2.49 12.67 -13.06
N CYS A 70 3.76 12.80 -12.65
CA CYS A 70 4.89 12.92 -13.58
C CYS A 70 5.16 11.62 -14.36
N VAL A 71 5.01 10.44 -13.76
CA VAL A 71 5.47 9.16 -14.33
C VAL A 71 4.41 8.07 -14.40
N ILE A 72 3.17 8.33 -14.00
CA ILE A 72 2.14 7.30 -13.92
C ILE A 72 1.81 6.69 -15.30
N ASP A 73 1.82 7.48 -16.35
CA ASP A 73 1.57 6.97 -17.69
C ASP A 73 2.66 5.96 -18.11
N GLU A 74 3.94 6.22 -17.77
CA GLU A 74 5.04 5.29 -18.02
C GLU A 74 4.94 4.00 -17.17
N ILE A 75 4.48 4.12 -15.92
CA ILE A 75 4.22 2.94 -15.06
C ILE A 75 3.05 2.11 -15.62
N LEU A 76 2.03 2.76 -16.16
CA LEU A 76 0.86 2.11 -16.76
C LEU A 76 1.15 1.45 -18.12
N ASP A 77 2.29 1.72 -18.76
CA ASP A 77 2.73 0.96 -19.93
C ASP A 77 3.17 -0.45 -19.56
N ASP A 78 3.56 -0.69 -18.30
CA ASP A 78 3.73 -2.03 -17.77
C ASP A 78 2.35 -2.73 -17.63
N ASP A 79 2.35 -4.07 -17.65
CA ASP A 79 1.12 -4.85 -17.44
C ASP A 79 0.78 -4.88 -15.94
N ILE A 80 0.04 -3.87 -15.51
CA ILE A 80 -0.39 -3.64 -14.12
C ILE A 80 -1.79 -3.04 -14.07
N GLN A 81 -2.39 -3.03 -12.88
CA GLN A 81 -3.59 -2.25 -12.58
C GLN A 81 -3.31 -1.26 -11.45
N PHE A 82 -3.96 -0.10 -11.51
CA PHE A 82 -3.82 0.97 -10.53
C PHE A 82 -5.18 1.37 -9.94
N VAL A 83 -5.29 1.35 -8.62
CA VAL A 83 -6.53 1.71 -7.90
C VAL A 83 -6.22 2.84 -6.92
N LEU A 84 -6.87 3.99 -7.13
CA LEU A 84 -6.77 5.14 -6.24
C LEU A 84 -8.06 5.29 -5.42
N LEU A 85 -7.92 5.53 -4.13
CA LEU A 85 -8.99 5.92 -3.23
C LEU A 85 -8.57 7.14 -2.41
N GLY A 86 -9.28 8.25 -2.58
CA GLY A 86 -9.01 9.47 -1.83
C GLY A 86 -9.78 10.67 -2.34
N SER A 87 -9.69 11.76 -1.60
CA SER A 87 -10.23 13.06 -2.01
C SER A 87 -9.34 14.17 -1.46
N GLY A 88 -9.41 15.36 -2.05
CA GLY A 88 -8.58 16.48 -1.60
C GLY A 88 -8.60 17.65 -2.56
N ASP A 89 -7.42 18.11 -3.01
CA ASP A 89 -7.26 19.26 -3.87
C ASP A 89 -7.83 18.97 -5.26
N ALA A 90 -8.62 19.90 -5.80
CA ALA A 90 -9.35 19.76 -7.06
C ALA A 90 -8.45 19.42 -8.26
N GLU A 91 -7.22 19.91 -8.27
CA GLU A 91 -6.22 19.62 -9.29
C GLU A 91 -5.91 18.12 -9.37
N TYR A 92 -5.60 17.49 -8.23
CA TYR A 92 -5.32 16.06 -8.19
C TYR A 92 -6.55 15.21 -8.46
N GLU A 93 -7.72 15.62 -7.95
CA GLU A 93 -8.97 14.92 -8.26
C GLU A 93 -9.26 14.94 -9.77
N ALA A 94 -9.10 16.09 -10.42
CA ALA A 94 -9.27 16.23 -11.86
C ALA A 94 -8.26 15.39 -12.65
N PHE A 95 -6.98 15.41 -12.25
CA PHE A 95 -5.93 14.61 -12.86
C PHE A 95 -6.27 13.10 -12.82
N PHE A 96 -6.64 12.56 -11.67
CA PHE A 96 -6.92 11.13 -11.55
C PHE A 96 -8.22 10.71 -12.23
N ARG A 97 -9.25 11.58 -12.29
CA ARG A 97 -10.44 11.31 -13.14
C ARG A 97 -10.08 11.25 -14.62
N ASP A 98 -9.21 12.15 -15.08
CA ASP A 98 -8.72 12.13 -16.46
C ASP A 98 -7.85 10.90 -16.75
N LEU A 99 -7.00 10.50 -15.82
CA LEU A 99 -6.20 9.28 -15.92
C LEU A 99 -7.09 8.04 -16.10
N GLU A 100 -8.14 7.89 -15.27
CA GLU A 100 -9.11 6.80 -15.44
C GLU A 100 -9.81 6.87 -16.80
N ARG A 101 -10.21 8.06 -17.25
CA ARG A 101 -10.84 8.24 -18.56
C ARG A 101 -9.93 7.76 -19.72
N ARG A 102 -8.62 8.02 -19.63
CA ARG A 102 -7.63 7.65 -20.66
C ARG A 102 -7.18 6.19 -20.57
N ARG A 103 -7.12 5.62 -19.37
CA ARG A 103 -6.56 4.31 -19.07
C ARG A 103 -7.57 3.42 -18.32
N GLY A 104 -8.85 3.52 -18.67
CA GLY A 104 -9.94 2.83 -17.97
C GLY A 104 -9.92 1.29 -18.05
N ASP A 105 -9.07 0.72 -18.87
CA ASP A 105 -8.73 -0.71 -18.89
C ASP A 105 -7.87 -1.15 -17.70
N LYS A 106 -7.12 -0.22 -17.08
CA LYS A 106 -6.14 -0.49 -16.02
C LYS A 106 -6.36 0.32 -14.74
N VAL A 107 -7.07 1.45 -14.81
CA VAL A 107 -7.15 2.44 -13.73
C VAL A 107 -8.56 2.58 -13.17
N ARG A 108 -8.67 2.68 -11.84
CA ARG A 108 -9.87 3.20 -11.16
C ARG A 108 -9.47 4.26 -10.14
N SER A 109 -10.15 5.39 -10.23
CA SER A 109 -9.94 6.57 -9.39
C SER A 109 -11.20 6.88 -8.59
N ILE A 110 -11.28 6.37 -7.38
CA ILE A 110 -12.44 6.53 -6.52
C ILE A 110 -12.23 7.78 -5.67
N ILE A 111 -12.82 8.90 -6.14
CA ILE A 111 -12.66 10.22 -5.51
C ILE A 111 -13.67 10.38 -4.38
N LYS A 112 -13.37 9.78 -3.25
CA LYS A 112 -14.13 9.90 -1.99
C LYS A 112 -13.36 9.38 -0.81
N TYR A 113 -13.82 9.68 0.39
CA TYR A 113 -13.43 8.94 1.59
C TYR A 113 -14.36 7.73 1.76
N ASP A 114 -13.79 6.53 1.80
CA ASP A 114 -14.55 5.30 2.00
C ASP A 114 -13.71 4.28 2.77
N LYS A 115 -14.05 4.12 4.05
CA LYS A 115 -13.30 3.27 4.97
C LYS A 115 -13.50 1.78 4.69
N SER A 116 -14.70 1.37 4.30
CA SER A 116 -15.00 -0.01 3.92
C SER A 116 -14.24 -0.40 2.66
N LEU A 117 -14.33 0.44 1.62
CA LEU A 117 -13.61 0.19 0.38
C LEU A 117 -12.09 0.18 0.58
N SER A 118 -11.53 1.01 1.49
CA SER A 118 -10.10 1.00 1.77
C SER A 118 -9.63 -0.38 2.27
N LYS A 119 -10.40 -1.04 3.13
CA LYS A 119 -10.09 -2.39 3.63
C LYS A 119 -10.12 -3.43 2.50
N LYS A 120 -11.11 -3.35 1.61
CA LYS A 120 -11.18 -4.19 0.41
C LYS A 120 -9.97 -3.99 -0.48
N ILE A 121 -9.53 -2.73 -0.68
CA ILE A 121 -8.34 -2.42 -1.48
C ILE A 121 -7.07 -2.98 -0.80
N TYR A 122 -6.86 -2.78 0.50
CA TYR A 122 -5.71 -3.36 1.21
C TYR A 122 -5.69 -4.89 1.12
N ALA A 123 -6.86 -5.53 1.23
CA ALA A 123 -6.97 -6.99 1.10
C ALA A 123 -6.70 -7.51 -0.31
N SER A 124 -6.86 -6.68 -1.33
CA SER A 124 -6.80 -7.06 -2.75
C SER A 124 -5.49 -6.66 -3.43
N ALA A 125 -4.99 -5.46 -3.16
CA ALA A 125 -3.81 -4.94 -3.84
C ALA A 125 -2.54 -5.69 -3.44
N ASP A 126 -1.61 -5.80 -4.40
CA ASP A 126 -0.29 -6.37 -4.17
C ASP A 126 0.65 -5.32 -3.55
N LEU A 127 0.58 -4.08 -4.02
CA LEU A 127 1.44 -2.97 -3.62
C LEU A 127 0.62 -1.77 -3.11
N LEU A 128 1.11 -1.10 -2.07
CA LEU A 128 0.62 0.23 -1.65
C LEU A 128 1.68 1.28 -1.89
N LEU A 129 1.40 2.26 -2.74
CA LEU A 129 2.31 3.36 -3.05
C LEU A 129 2.08 4.54 -2.10
N MET A 130 3.14 5.00 -1.41
CA MET A 130 3.14 6.15 -0.51
C MET A 130 4.37 7.06 -0.75
N PRO A 131 4.35 7.92 -1.78
CA PRO A 131 5.50 8.75 -2.17
C PRO A 131 5.57 10.08 -1.39
N SER A 132 5.08 10.12 -0.18
CA SER A 132 4.88 11.34 0.61
C SER A 132 6.14 12.21 0.69
N ARG A 133 5.97 13.53 0.49
CA ARG A 133 7.01 14.53 0.76
C ARG A 133 7.30 14.61 2.25
N SER A 134 6.26 14.50 3.08
CA SER A 134 6.36 14.46 4.53
C SER A 134 5.27 13.54 5.09
N GLU A 135 5.66 12.64 6.01
CA GLU A 135 4.74 11.73 6.68
C GLU A 135 5.19 11.56 8.14
N PRO A 136 4.64 12.32 9.09
CA PRO A 136 5.09 12.26 10.50
C PRO A 136 5.04 10.87 11.11
N CYS A 137 4.00 10.10 10.84
CA CYS A 137 3.88 8.72 11.27
C CYS A 137 3.45 7.79 10.11
N GLY A 138 2.31 8.10 9.49
CA GLY A 138 1.63 7.20 8.57
C GLY A 138 0.99 6.01 9.29
N LEU A 139 -0.22 5.65 8.89
CA LEU A 139 -0.90 4.43 9.35
C LEU A 139 -1.14 3.47 8.18
N SER A 140 -1.30 4.01 6.97
CA SER A 140 -1.66 3.22 5.78
C SER A 140 -0.65 2.12 5.46
N GLN A 141 0.66 2.36 5.65
CA GLN A 141 1.70 1.34 5.44
C GLN A 141 1.62 0.20 6.47
N MET A 142 1.27 0.51 7.72
CA MET A 142 1.11 -0.51 8.76
C MET A 142 -0.16 -1.33 8.52
N ILE A 143 -1.26 -0.67 8.14
CA ILE A 143 -2.51 -1.33 7.76
C ILE A 143 -2.27 -2.21 6.53
N ALA A 144 -1.63 -1.69 5.49
CA ALA A 144 -1.28 -2.46 4.30
C ALA A 144 -0.48 -3.73 4.65
N SER A 145 0.54 -3.59 5.50
CA SER A 145 1.33 -4.73 5.99
C SER A 145 0.46 -5.76 6.69
N ALA A 146 -0.48 -5.35 7.57
CA ALA A 146 -1.40 -6.25 8.25
C ALA A 146 -2.30 -7.04 7.28
N TYR A 147 -2.61 -6.47 6.11
CA TYR A 147 -3.37 -7.12 5.04
C TYR A 147 -2.47 -7.79 3.99
N GLY A 148 -1.15 -7.82 4.16
CA GLY A 148 -0.21 -8.40 3.20
C GLY A 148 -0.13 -7.65 1.87
N CYS A 149 -0.50 -6.36 1.86
CA CYS A 149 -0.28 -5.44 0.77
C CYS A 149 1.09 -4.77 0.99
N ILE A 150 2.02 -4.98 0.06
CA ILE A 150 3.43 -4.64 0.25
C ILE A 150 3.64 -3.12 0.09
N PRO A 151 4.16 -2.40 1.10
CA PRO A 151 4.41 -0.97 0.99
C PRO A 151 5.55 -0.64 0.03
N VAL A 152 5.33 0.36 -0.83
CA VAL A 152 6.35 1.06 -1.62
C VAL A 152 6.35 2.51 -1.18
N VAL A 153 7.35 2.94 -0.44
CA VAL A 153 7.30 4.20 0.29
C VAL A 153 8.54 5.07 0.08
N ARG A 154 8.37 6.38 0.20
CA ARG A 154 9.53 7.27 0.33
C ARG A 154 10.06 7.22 1.76
N GLU A 155 11.39 7.23 1.92
CA GLU A 155 12.08 7.27 3.21
C GLU A 155 11.94 8.64 3.88
N THR A 156 10.81 8.86 4.59
CA THR A 156 10.56 10.10 5.31
C THR A 156 9.74 9.84 6.57
N GLY A 157 10.15 10.44 7.70
CA GLY A 157 9.45 10.37 8.98
C GLY A 157 9.06 8.94 9.36
N GLY A 158 7.80 8.73 9.71
CA GLY A 158 7.31 7.42 10.13
C GLY A 158 7.33 6.34 9.06
N LEU A 159 7.39 6.68 7.77
CA LEU A 159 7.61 5.70 6.71
C LEU A 159 9.00 5.09 6.79
N PHE A 160 10.03 5.93 6.99
CA PHE A 160 11.41 5.47 7.22
C PHE A 160 11.53 4.61 8.48
N ASP A 161 10.82 4.97 9.55
CA ASP A 161 10.88 4.26 10.82
C ASP A 161 10.21 2.87 10.75
N SER A 162 9.07 2.77 10.04
CA SER A 162 8.23 1.56 9.98
C SER A 162 8.56 0.61 8.83
N ILE A 163 9.03 1.12 7.69
CA ILE A 163 9.32 0.32 6.51
C ILE A 163 10.82 0.29 6.24
N LYS A 164 11.36 -0.94 6.16
CA LYS A 164 12.77 -1.18 5.84
C LYS A 164 12.89 -1.77 4.44
N PRO A 165 13.87 -1.30 3.64
CA PRO A 165 14.05 -1.75 2.27
C PRO A 165 14.31 -3.25 2.21
N TYR A 166 13.64 -3.92 1.29
CA TYR A 166 13.91 -5.33 1.02
C TYR A 166 15.32 -5.52 0.44
N ASN A 167 16.09 -6.39 1.08
CA ASN A 167 17.41 -6.80 0.62
C ASN A 167 17.33 -8.21 0.02
N ARG A 168 17.53 -8.31 -1.29
CA ARG A 168 17.45 -9.59 -2.02
C ARG A 168 18.50 -10.63 -1.60
N TYR A 169 19.60 -10.20 -1.01
CA TYR A 169 20.70 -11.09 -0.62
C TYR A 169 20.48 -11.69 0.77
N THR A 170 19.92 -10.92 1.70
CA THR A 170 19.64 -11.38 3.06
C THR A 170 18.20 -11.85 3.25
N GLY A 171 17.29 -11.43 2.38
CA GLY A 171 15.84 -11.63 2.52
C GLY A 171 15.18 -10.76 3.59
N GLU A 172 15.93 -9.81 4.16
CA GLU A 172 15.44 -8.89 5.19
C GLU A 172 14.72 -7.70 4.58
N GLY A 173 13.92 -7.02 5.41
CA GLY A 173 13.11 -5.87 5.02
C GLY A 173 11.62 -6.20 5.00
N ASN A 174 10.78 -5.17 4.87
CA ASN A 174 9.32 -5.31 4.92
C ASN A 174 8.58 -4.43 3.90
N GLY A 175 9.30 -3.90 2.92
CA GLY A 175 8.75 -3.11 1.82
C GLY A 175 9.83 -2.68 0.84
N PHE A 176 9.47 -1.83 -0.10
CA PHE A 176 10.38 -1.21 -1.05
C PHE A 176 10.46 0.27 -0.77
N THR A 177 11.67 0.85 -0.82
CA THR A 177 11.87 2.24 -0.42
C THR A 177 12.71 3.01 -1.43
N PHE A 178 12.47 4.32 -1.52
CA PHE A 178 13.32 5.28 -2.23
C PHE A 178 13.54 6.52 -1.37
N SER A 179 14.72 7.11 -1.42
CA SER A 179 15.09 8.23 -0.54
C SER A 179 14.87 9.60 -1.18
N ALA A 180 15.29 9.76 -2.44
CA ALA A 180 15.16 11.04 -3.13
C ALA A 180 13.69 11.38 -3.40
N TYR A 181 13.31 12.66 -3.24
CA TYR A 181 12.01 13.15 -3.70
C TYR A 181 12.06 13.39 -5.21
N ASN A 182 12.05 12.31 -5.97
CA ASN A 182 12.22 12.28 -7.41
C ASN A 182 11.29 11.25 -8.05
N ALA A 183 10.61 11.63 -9.12
CA ALA A 183 9.62 10.79 -9.80
C ALA A 183 10.23 9.52 -10.43
N HIS A 184 11.43 9.63 -11.02
CA HIS A 184 12.09 8.48 -11.66
C HIS A 184 12.67 7.50 -10.63
N ASP A 185 13.18 7.98 -9.48
CA ASP A 185 13.61 7.10 -8.38
C ASP A 185 12.41 6.33 -7.81
N MET A 186 11.26 7.01 -7.65
CA MET A 186 9.99 6.38 -7.30
C MET A 186 9.61 5.32 -8.34
N MET A 187 9.60 5.67 -9.62
CA MET A 187 9.24 4.76 -10.72
C MET A 187 10.15 3.54 -10.76
N TYR A 188 11.47 3.72 -10.62
CA TYR A 188 12.43 2.62 -10.57
C TYR A 188 12.09 1.65 -9.43
N THR A 189 11.81 2.18 -8.23
CA THR A 189 11.44 1.37 -7.06
C THR A 189 10.10 0.66 -7.27
N VAL A 190 9.11 1.33 -7.85
CA VAL A 190 7.80 0.74 -8.19
C VAL A 190 7.99 -0.41 -9.19
N ARG A 191 8.76 -0.21 -10.26
CA ARG A 191 9.04 -1.27 -11.26
C ARG A 191 9.76 -2.47 -10.64
N MET A 192 10.74 -2.21 -9.79
CA MET A 192 11.40 -3.29 -9.04
C MET A 192 10.39 -4.07 -8.18
N ALA A 193 9.48 -3.40 -7.47
CA ALA A 193 8.44 -4.05 -6.68
C ALA A 193 7.44 -4.83 -7.55
N ILE A 194 7.07 -4.31 -8.72
CA ILE A 194 6.24 -5.00 -9.72
C ILE A 194 6.90 -6.32 -10.14
N ASP A 195 8.19 -6.29 -10.48
CA ASP A 195 8.93 -7.48 -10.93
C ASP A 195 8.96 -8.57 -9.85
N TYR A 196 9.16 -8.20 -8.60
CA TYR A 196 9.06 -9.14 -7.47
C TYR A 196 7.63 -9.67 -7.29
N CYS A 197 6.61 -8.86 -7.50
CA CYS A 197 5.21 -9.30 -7.36
C CYS A 197 4.73 -10.23 -8.48
N ARG A 198 5.43 -10.28 -9.62
CA ARG A 198 5.17 -11.26 -10.69
C ARG A 198 5.57 -12.68 -10.30
N ASP A 199 6.54 -12.82 -9.41
CA ASP A 199 6.83 -14.10 -8.77
C ASP A 199 5.83 -14.35 -7.64
N THR A 200 4.86 -15.23 -7.90
CA THR A 200 3.78 -15.54 -6.96
C THR A 200 4.30 -16.19 -5.67
N GLU A 201 5.35 -17.00 -5.73
CA GLU A 201 5.94 -17.62 -4.55
C GLU A 201 6.59 -16.55 -3.66
N PHE A 202 7.42 -15.69 -4.26
CA PHE A 202 8.01 -14.56 -3.56
C PHE A 202 6.94 -13.66 -2.94
N LYS A 203 5.96 -13.22 -3.74
CA LYS A 203 4.86 -12.35 -3.30
C LYS A 203 4.14 -12.90 -2.08
N ASN A 204 3.72 -14.15 -2.13
CA ASN A 204 3.00 -14.79 -1.03
C ASN A 204 3.88 -14.96 0.21
N LYS A 205 5.13 -15.36 0.06
CA LYS A 205 6.10 -15.48 1.16
C LYS A 205 6.35 -14.13 1.83
N PHE A 206 6.57 -13.09 1.03
CA PHE A 206 6.83 -11.75 1.53
C PHE A 206 5.60 -11.15 2.22
N ALA A 207 4.41 -11.25 1.60
CA ALA A 207 3.15 -10.84 2.20
C ALA A 207 2.88 -11.57 3.53
N SER A 208 3.09 -12.89 3.58
CA SER A 208 2.99 -13.68 4.82
C SER A 208 3.96 -13.19 5.91
N THR A 209 5.14 -12.74 5.53
CA THR A 209 6.15 -12.24 6.48
C THR A 209 5.74 -10.89 7.05
N ILE A 210 5.34 -9.93 6.22
CA ILE A 210 4.97 -8.59 6.67
C ILE A 210 3.67 -8.59 7.50
N MET A 211 2.74 -9.51 7.24
CA MET A 211 1.52 -9.68 8.06
C MET A 211 1.77 -10.06 9.51
N ARG A 212 2.96 -10.53 9.84
CA ARG A 212 3.35 -10.94 11.20
C ARG A 212 4.04 -9.85 12.00
N ILE A 213 4.30 -8.70 11.38
CA ILE A 213 4.92 -7.56 12.07
C ILE A 213 3.91 -6.94 13.03
N ASP A 214 4.32 -6.77 14.28
CA ASP A 214 3.49 -6.15 15.30
C ASP A 214 3.58 -4.62 15.23
N PHE A 215 2.57 -4.01 14.61
CA PHE A 215 2.33 -2.57 14.60
C PHE A 215 1.22 -2.16 15.57
N SER A 216 0.92 -2.95 16.61
CA SER A 216 -0.16 -2.65 17.55
C SER A 216 0.14 -1.46 18.46
N TRP A 217 -0.93 -0.82 18.95
CA TRP A 217 -0.84 0.17 20.02
C TRP A 217 -0.22 -0.40 21.31
N LYS A 218 -0.34 -1.72 21.55
CA LYS A 218 0.30 -2.38 22.67
C LYS A 218 1.82 -2.25 22.58
N SER A 219 2.41 -2.56 21.42
CA SER A 219 3.85 -2.41 21.17
C SER A 219 4.31 -0.97 21.34
N SER A 220 3.54 0.01 20.87
CA SER A 220 3.85 1.43 21.05
C SER A 220 3.70 1.86 22.51
N GLY A 221 2.66 1.42 23.20
CA GLY A 221 2.41 1.71 24.61
C GLY A 221 3.52 1.20 25.54
N GLU A 222 4.07 0.01 25.27
CA GLU A 222 5.23 -0.53 26.00
C GLU A 222 6.47 0.35 25.86
N LYS A 223 6.68 0.97 24.70
CA LYS A 223 7.78 1.93 24.48
C LYS A 223 7.56 3.21 25.26
N TYR A 224 6.31 3.72 25.33
CA TYR A 224 5.97 4.86 26.17
C TYR A 224 6.17 4.55 27.67
N ALA A 225 5.71 3.39 28.15
CA ALA A 225 5.91 2.97 29.54
C ALA A 225 7.40 2.97 29.91
N ARG A 226 8.24 2.32 29.10
CA ARG A 226 9.70 2.31 29.32
C ARG A 226 10.34 3.72 29.30
N MET A 227 9.82 4.62 28.47
CA MET A 227 10.31 6.01 28.45
C MET A 227 9.97 6.74 29.76
N TYR A 228 8.78 6.53 30.31
CA TYR A 228 8.38 7.13 31.61
C TYR A 228 9.11 6.52 32.79
N GLU A 229 9.54 5.26 32.73
CA GLU A 229 10.35 4.64 33.79
C GLU A 229 11.78 5.17 33.85
N GLN A 230 12.24 5.89 32.81
CA GLN A 230 13.59 6.46 32.71
C GLN A 230 13.65 7.94 33.15
N ILE A 231 12.52 8.56 33.49
CA ILE A 231 12.39 9.94 33.94
C ILE A 231 12.17 9.96 35.47
#